data_6238ff130abed44326f9c371eccfe490
#
_entry.id   6238ff130abed44326f9c371eccfe490
#
_cell.length_a   1.000
_cell.length_b   1.000
_cell.length_c   1.000
_cell.angle_alpha   90.00
_cell.angle_beta   90.00
_cell.angle_gamma   90.00
#
_symmetry.space_group_name_H-M   'P 1'
#
loop_
_entity.id
_entity.type
_entity.pdbx_description
1 polymer ?
#
loop_
_entity_poly.entity_id
_entity_poly.type
_entity_poly.pdbx_seq_one_letter_code
_entity_poly.pdbx_strand_id
1 'polypeptide(L)'
;KKIGFTGGEPFMNPEIIQILSECLERGYEVLVLTNAMRPIMKHTVSLVKLKNIYKSKLVIRVSIDSFSESVHNQQRGENSFGKTILGLIWLNNNSFKIKVASRMLNFKTENQIREGFKNLFKHYQISLNAYNVDDLVIFPEMSDSFSSPEISTDCWGILPSTPSQLMCSNSRMVVKKKFSKEPNVQSCTLIPYHNDFNLGANLSDSKAKVYLNHRYCSQFCVLGGSKCS
;
A
#
# COMPACT_ATOMS: atom_id res chain seq x y z
N LYS A 1 12.20 3.48 -12.42
CA LYS A 1 11.19 4.27 -11.68
C LYS A 1 9.99 3.38 -11.41
N LYS A 2 9.26 3.63 -10.31
CA LYS A 2 8.11 2.86 -9.87
C LYS A 2 6.86 3.73 -9.84
N ILE A 3 5.72 3.17 -10.22
CA ILE A 3 4.40 3.80 -10.10
C ILE A 3 3.52 2.90 -9.23
N GLY A 4 2.90 3.48 -8.20
CA GLY A 4 1.94 2.79 -7.34
C GLY A 4 0.52 3.26 -7.61
N PHE A 5 -0.40 2.31 -7.77
CA PHE A 5 -1.83 2.57 -7.90
C PHE A 5 -2.52 2.19 -6.60
N THR A 6 -3.21 3.15 -6.02
CA THR A 6 -4.00 2.99 -4.80
C THR A 6 -5.25 3.86 -4.88
N GLY A 7 -6.08 3.84 -3.86
CA GLY A 7 -7.32 4.59 -3.79
C GLY A 7 -8.36 3.72 -3.13
N GLY A 8 -9.65 3.89 -3.40
CA GLY A 8 -10.67 2.98 -2.88
C GLY A 8 -10.40 1.55 -3.32
N GLU A 9 -10.57 1.27 -4.58
CA GLU A 9 -10.16 0.01 -5.23
C GLU A 9 -9.77 0.35 -6.68
N PRO A 10 -8.49 0.19 -7.08
CA PRO A 10 -8.04 0.55 -8.43
C PRO A 10 -8.79 -0.15 -9.56
N PHE A 11 -9.16 -1.42 -9.35
CA PHE A 11 -9.91 -2.20 -10.35
C PHE A 11 -11.39 -1.81 -10.51
N MET A 12 -11.86 -0.80 -9.77
CA MET A 12 -13.13 -0.12 -10.04
C MET A 12 -13.02 0.94 -11.14
N ASN A 13 -11.81 1.39 -11.48
CA ASN A 13 -11.59 2.28 -12.61
C ASN A 13 -11.71 1.48 -13.92
N PRO A 14 -12.63 1.85 -14.83
CA PRO A 14 -12.81 1.12 -16.09
C PRO A 14 -11.57 1.15 -17.02
N GLU A 15 -10.72 2.16 -16.89
CA GLU A 15 -9.52 2.34 -17.71
C GLU A 15 -8.26 1.71 -17.08
N ILE A 16 -8.38 1.04 -15.92
CA ILE A 16 -7.22 0.57 -15.15
C ILE A 16 -6.27 -0.29 -15.98
N ILE A 17 -6.78 -1.20 -16.80
CA ILE A 17 -5.95 -2.08 -17.63
C ILE A 17 -5.14 -1.30 -18.66
N GLN A 18 -5.74 -0.31 -19.30
CA GLN A 18 -5.05 0.58 -20.24
C GLN A 18 -3.95 1.36 -19.51
N ILE A 19 -4.27 1.96 -18.37
CA ILE A 19 -3.32 2.72 -17.55
C ILE A 19 -2.12 1.85 -17.13
N LEU A 20 -2.37 0.60 -16.68
CA LEU A 20 -1.31 -0.33 -16.32
C LEU A 20 -0.44 -0.68 -17.52
N SER A 21 -1.05 -0.95 -18.69
CA SER A 21 -0.33 -1.25 -19.95
C SER A 21 0.60 -0.11 -20.32
N GLU A 22 0.09 1.12 -20.39
CA GLU A 22 0.88 2.29 -20.74
C GLU A 22 2.07 2.54 -19.79
N CYS A 23 1.87 2.34 -18.49
CA CYS A 23 2.95 2.46 -17.52
C CYS A 23 4.03 1.39 -17.71
N LEU A 24 3.63 0.15 -17.94
CA LEU A 24 4.53 -0.97 -18.16
C LEU A 24 5.28 -0.86 -19.50
N GLU A 25 4.61 -0.43 -20.57
CA GLU A 25 5.21 -0.16 -21.88
C GLU A 25 6.28 0.93 -21.82
N ARG A 26 6.08 1.95 -20.99
CA ARG A 26 7.07 3.01 -20.72
C ARG A 26 8.22 2.53 -19.82
N GLY A 27 8.24 1.27 -19.43
CA GLY A 27 9.32 0.64 -18.67
C GLY A 27 9.25 0.83 -17.15
N TYR A 28 8.18 1.37 -16.60
CA TYR A 28 8.00 1.51 -15.16
C TYR A 28 7.76 0.15 -14.50
N GLU A 29 8.20 0.01 -13.25
CA GLU A 29 7.67 -0.99 -12.34
C GLU A 29 6.33 -0.51 -11.80
N VAL A 30 5.34 -1.38 -11.83
CA VAL A 30 3.97 -1.06 -11.43
C VAL A 30 3.58 -1.87 -10.21
N LEU A 31 3.15 -1.17 -9.16
CA LEU A 31 2.59 -1.76 -7.94
C LEU A 31 1.11 -1.39 -7.84
N VAL A 32 0.23 -2.38 -7.80
CA VAL A 32 -1.20 -2.17 -7.61
C VAL A 32 -1.61 -2.65 -6.22
N LEU A 33 -2.18 -1.74 -5.42
CA LEU A 33 -2.73 -2.05 -4.10
C LEU A 33 -4.23 -2.35 -4.26
N THR A 34 -4.66 -3.55 -3.89
CA THR A 34 -6.04 -4.00 -4.10
C THR A 34 -6.56 -4.79 -2.91
N ASN A 35 -7.87 -4.81 -2.74
CA ASN A 35 -8.55 -5.73 -1.82
C ASN A 35 -8.67 -7.16 -2.40
N ALA A 36 -8.26 -7.37 -3.65
CA ALA A 36 -8.32 -8.62 -4.40
C ALA A 36 -9.71 -9.29 -4.45
N MET A 37 -10.78 -8.52 -4.27
CA MET A 37 -12.14 -9.03 -4.34
C MET A 37 -12.69 -9.00 -5.77
N ARG A 38 -14.02 -9.00 -5.90
CA ARG A 38 -14.74 -9.08 -7.18
C ARG A 38 -14.25 -8.13 -8.30
N PRO A 39 -13.83 -6.87 -8.02
CA PRO A 39 -13.39 -5.97 -9.09
C PRO A 39 -12.21 -6.50 -9.90
N ILE A 40 -11.14 -6.99 -9.26
CA ILE A 40 -9.96 -7.52 -9.96
C ILE A 40 -10.32 -8.75 -10.80
N MET A 41 -11.27 -9.57 -10.35
CA MET A 41 -11.69 -10.80 -11.04
C MET A 41 -12.38 -10.54 -12.39
N LYS A 42 -12.83 -9.32 -12.63
CA LYS A 42 -13.37 -8.91 -13.94
C LYS A 42 -12.28 -8.73 -15.02
N HIS A 43 -11.02 -8.64 -14.60
CA HIS A 43 -9.88 -8.33 -15.47
C HIS A 43 -8.88 -9.48 -15.61
N THR A 44 -9.27 -10.69 -15.25
CA THR A 44 -8.38 -11.86 -15.17
C THR A 44 -7.60 -12.13 -16.45
N VAL A 45 -8.26 -12.12 -17.59
CA VAL A 45 -7.64 -12.38 -18.91
C VAL A 45 -6.60 -11.30 -19.24
N SER A 46 -6.96 -10.03 -19.07
CA SER A 46 -6.07 -8.91 -19.37
C SER A 46 -4.86 -8.86 -18.42
N LEU A 47 -5.08 -9.12 -17.13
CA LEU A 47 -4.01 -9.17 -16.14
C LEU A 47 -3.02 -10.29 -16.41
N VAL A 48 -3.49 -11.49 -16.79
CA VAL A 48 -2.61 -12.60 -17.17
C VAL A 48 -1.78 -12.23 -18.41
N LYS A 49 -2.36 -11.56 -19.41
CA LYS A 49 -1.62 -11.07 -20.58
C LYS A 49 -0.51 -10.09 -20.16
N LEU A 50 -0.85 -9.07 -19.36
CA LEU A 50 0.13 -8.09 -18.86
C LEU A 50 1.25 -8.78 -18.07
N LYS A 51 0.90 -9.69 -17.15
CA LYS A 51 1.87 -10.46 -16.35
C LYS A 51 2.80 -11.29 -17.24
N ASN A 52 2.30 -11.93 -18.27
CA ASN A 52 3.13 -12.75 -19.17
C ASN A 52 4.14 -11.92 -19.97
N ILE A 53 3.77 -10.71 -20.37
CA ILE A 53 4.64 -9.78 -21.10
C ILE A 53 5.66 -9.13 -20.14
N TYR A 54 5.19 -8.56 -19.05
CA TYR A 54 6.01 -7.69 -18.19
C TYR A 54 6.57 -8.37 -16.93
N LYS A 55 6.14 -9.62 -16.66
CA LYS A 55 6.67 -10.49 -15.59
C LYS A 55 6.72 -9.78 -14.24
N SER A 56 7.92 -9.68 -13.66
CA SER A 56 8.16 -9.12 -12.33
C SER A 56 7.96 -7.60 -12.23
N LYS A 57 7.78 -6.90 -13.36
CA LYS A 57 7.49 -5.45 -13.34
C LYS A 57 6.07 -5.14 -12.87
N LEU A 58 5.13 -6.09 -12.98
CA LEU A 58 3.77 -5.95 -12.44
C LEU A 58 3.69 -6.66 -11.08
N VAL A 59 3.52 -5.89 -10.02
CA VAL A 59 3.39 -6.38 -8.64
C VAL A 59 2.00 -6.08 -8.13
N ILE A 60 1.34 -7.08 -7.56
CA ILE A 60 0.02 -6.91 -6.92
C ILE A 60 0.18 -7.04 -5.41
N ARG A 61 -0.18 -5.99 -4.67
CA ARG A 61 -0.18 -6.02 -3.21
C ARG A 61 -1.60 -6.14 -2.70
N VAL A 62 -1.89 -7.28 -2.10
CA VAL A 62 -3.21 -7.60 -1.55
C VAL A 62 -3.30 -7.08 -0.12
N SER A 63 -4.35 -6.33 0.17
CA SER A 63 -4.62 -5.80 1.50
C SER A 63 -5.42 -6.80 2.33
N ILE A 64 -4.78 -7.39 3.34
CA ILE A 64 -5.39 -8.33 4.30
C ILE A 64 -5.10 -7.82 5.71
N ASP A 65 -6.05 -7.11 6.32
CA ASP A 65 -5.80 -6.41 7.59
C ASP A 65 -5.49 -7.35 8.76
N SER A 66 -5.96 -8.60 8.69
CA SER A 66 -5.64 -9.65 9.69
C SER A 66 -5.68 -11.03 9.06
N PHE A 67 -4.89 -11.97 9.61
CA PHE A 67 -5.00 -13.39 9.31
C PHE A 67 -6.27 -14.04 9.90
N SER A 68 -6.92 -13.38 10.85
CA SER A 68 -8.21 -13.81 11.42
C SER A 68 -9.35 -13.24 10.59
N GLU A 69 -10.24 -14.13 10.12
CA GLU A 69 -11.42 -13.76 9.34
C GLU A 69 -12.30 -12.74 10.05
N SER A 70 -12.60 -12.99 11.33
CA SER A 70 -13.47 -12.10 12.12
C SER A 70 -12.89 -10.70 12.24
N VAL A 71 -11.57 -10.58 12.50
CA VAL A 71 -10.89 -9.30 12.62
C VAL A 71 -10.81 -8.59 11.25
N HIS A 72 -10.52 -9.31 10.18
CA HIS A 72 -10.50 -8.74 8.84
C HIS A 72 -11.90 -8.23 8.43
N ASN A 73 -12.94 -9.04 8.65
CA ASN A 73 -14.32 -8.67 8.32
C ASN A 73 -14.80 -7.46 9.12
N GLN A 74 -14.39 -7.32 10.37
CA GLN A 74 -14.67 -6.14 11.19
C GLN A 74 -14.08 -4.85 10.57
N GLN A 75 -12.90 -4.94 9.95
CA GLN A 75 -12.22 -3.79 9.34
C GLN A 75 -12.73 -3.46 7.92
N ARG A 76 -13.13 -4.48 7.15
CA ARG A 76 -13.42 -4.34 5.70
C ARG A 76 -14.84 -4.69 5.29
N GLY A 77 -15.67 -5.04 6.26
CA GLY A 77 -17.06 -5.43 6.05
C GLY A 77 -17.24 -6.95 6.01
N GLU A 78 -18.46 -7.37 6.29
CA GLU A 78 -18.83 -8.78 6.36
C GLU A 78 -18.52 -9.54 5.07
N ASN A 79 -18.08 -10.78 5.23
CA ASN A 79 -17.74 -11.69 4.13
C ASN A 79 -16.64 -11.14 3.17
N SER A 80 -15.83 -10.17 3.60
CA SER A 80 -14.72 -9.65 2.80
C SER A 80 -13.52 -10.60 2.80
N PHE A 81 -13.23 -11.27 3.92
CA PHE A 81 -12.08 -12.16 4.05
C PHE A 81 -12.06 -13.27 3.00
N GLY A 82 -13.11 -14.06 2.93
CA GLY A 82 -13.20 -15.17 1.97
C GLY A 82 -13.04 -14.70 0.51
N LYS A 83 -13.63 -13.55 0.16
CA LYS A 83 -13.50 -12.97 -1.19
C LYS A 83 -12.06 -12.54 -1.48
N THR A 84 -11.38 -11.92 -0.51
CA THR A 84 -9.97 -11.51 -0.62
C THR A 84 -9.06 -12.73 -0.76
N ILE A 85 -9.29 -13.79 0.02
CA ILE A 85 -8.52 -15.04 -0.06
C ILE A 85 -8.70 -15.71 -1.42
N LEU A 86 -9.90 -15.77 -1.97
CA LEU A 86 -10.13 -16.32 -3.33
C LEU A 86 -9.33 -15.55 -4.39
N GLY A 87 -9.30 -14.22 -4.31
CA GLY A 87 -8.48 -13.41 -5.20
C GLY A 87 -6.99 -13.64 -5.02
N LEU A 88 -6.52 -13.77 -3.77
CA LEU A 88 -5.11 -14.08 -3.47
C LEU A 88 -4.71 -15.46 -4.03
N ILE A 89 -5.55 -16.48 -3.85
CA ILE A 89 -5.34 -17.82 -4.41
C ILE A 89 -5.26 -17.76 -5.94
N TRP A 90 -6.18 -17.03 -6.58
CA TRP A 90 -6.16 -16.86 -8.04
C TRP A 90 -4.85 -16.21 -8.53
N LEU A 91 -4.40 -15.14 -7.87
CA LEU A 91 -3.13 -14.48 -8.17
C LEU A 91 -1.95 -15.44 -8.02
N ASN A 92 -1.90 -16.20 -6.92
CA ASN A 92 -0.86 -17.18 -6.64
C ASN A 92 -0.82 -18.28 -7.70
N ASN A 93 -1.95 -18.88 -8.03
CA ASN A 93 -2.07 -19.96 -9.02
C ASN A 93 -1.70 -19.51 -10.44
N ASN A 94 -1.85 -18.22 -10.74
CA ASN A 94 -1.41 -17.62 -12.00
C ASN A 94 0.01 -17.05 -11.93
N SER A 95 0.77 -17.33 -10.87
CA SER A 95 2.18 -16.94 -10.70
C SER A 95 2.43 -15.43 -10.84
N PHE A 96 1.53 -14.61 -10.31
CA PHE A 96 1.78 -13.18 -10.18
C PHE A 96 2.87 -12.91 -9.13
N LYS A 97 3.60 -11.83 -9.29
CA LYS A 97 4.44 -11.30 -8.20
C LYS A 97 3.51 -10.63 -7.18
N ILE A 98 3.29 -11.33 -6.06
CA ILE A 98 2.36 -10.92 -5.02
C ILE A 98 3.11 -10.36 -3.82
N LYS A 99 2.50 -9.42 -3.14
CA LYS A 99 2.83 -8.98 -1.79
C LYS A 99 1.55 -8.90 -0.97
N VAL A 100 1.66 -8.97 0.33
CA VAL A 100 0.53 -8.76 1.26
C VAL A 100 0.82 -7.57 2.15
N ALA A 101 -0.19 -6.74 2.38
CA ALA A 101 -0.16 -5.68 3.38
C ALA A 101 -1.17 -5.99 4.48
N SER A 102 -0.70 -5.97 5.72
CA SER A 102 -1.49 -6.17 6.93
C SER A 102 -1.34 -5.00 7.88
N ARG A 103 -2.09 -5.02 8.97
CA ARG A 103 -2.06 -4.00 10.02
C ARG A 103 -1.79 -4.63 11.38
N MET A 104 -1.10 -3.89 12.22
CA MET A 104 -0.90 -4.26 13.62
C MET A 104 -2.18 -3.92 14.40
N LEU A 105 -3.03 -4.91 14.61
CA LEU A 105 -4.33 -4.77 15.26
C LEU A 105 -4.41 -5.61 16.53
N ASN A 106 -5.28 -5.19 17.46
CA ASN A 106 -5.63 -5.96 18.66
C ASN A 106 -4.44 -6.28 19.57
N PHE A 107 -3.52 -5.34 19.76
CA PHE A 107 -2.37 -5.47 20.68
C PHE A 107 -1.49 -6.70 20.43
N LYS A 108 -1.54 -7.29 19.24
CA LYS A 108 -0.65 -8.39 18.85
C LYS A 108 0.75 -7.88 18.57
N THR A 109 1.75 -8.67 18.94
CA THR A 109 3.12 -8.42 18.53
C THR A 109 3.29 -8.73 17.03
N GLU A 110 4.28 -8.10 16.39
CA GLU A 110 4.60 -8.36 14.99
C GLU A 110 4.88 -9.86 14.74
N ASN A 111 5.58 -10.51 15.66
CA ASN A 111 5.87 -11.95 15.58
C ASN A 111 4.60 -12.83 15.59
N GLN A 112 3.63 -12.49 16.44
CA GLN A 112 2.33 -13.18 16.46
C GLN A 112 1.55 -13.02 15.16
N ILE A 113 1.64 -11.83 14.55
CA ILE A 113 0.98 -11.55 13.27
C ILE A 113 1.66 -12.35 12.17
N ARG A 114 3.01 -12.36 12.12
CA ARG A 114 3.78 -13.12 11.13
C ARG A 114 3.53 -14.62 11.23
N GLU A 115 3.47 -15.18 12.44
CA GLU A 115 3.15 -16.60 12.65
C GLU A 115 1.71 -16.92 12.19
N GLY A 116 0.74 -16.03 12.46
CA GLY A 116 -0.62 -16.17 11.96
C GLY A 116 -0.69 -16.17 10.43
N PHE A 117 0.02 -15.25 9.77
CA PHE A 117 0.09 -15.23 8.30
C PHE A 117 0.86 -16.41 7.72
N LYS A 118 1.90 -16.91 8.37
CA LYS A 118 2.59 -18.15 7.97
C LYS A 118 1.61 -19.32 7.92
N ASN A 119 0.79 -19.47 8.96
CA ASN A 119 -0.24 -20.53 9.02
C ASN A 119 -1.32 -20.31 7.95
N LEU A 120 -1.75 -19.08 7.71
CA LEU A 120 -2.68 -18.71 6.64
C LEU A 120 -2.12 -19.09 5.25
N PHE A 121 -0.89 -18.68 4.96
CA PHE A 121 -0.24 -18.96 3.68
C PHE A 121 -0.06 -20.48 3.47
N LYS A 122 0.34 -21.20 4.52
CA LYS A 122 0.42 -22.66 4.47
C LYS A 122 -0.93 -23.31 4.18
N HIS A 123 -1.99 -22.88 4.88
CA HIS A 123 -3.34 -23.43 4.74
C HIS A 123 -3.89 -23.28 3.31
N TYR A 124 -3.68 -22.11 2.71
CA TYR A 124 -4.15 -21.81 1.35
C TYR A 124 -3.11 -22.06 0.25
N GLN A 125 -1.96 -22.68 0.57
CA GLN A 125 -0.87 -22.99 -0.35
C GLN A 125 -0.36 -21.75 -1.10
N ILE A 126 -0.26 -20.61 -0.41
CA ILE A 126 0.26 -19.35 -0.95
C ILE A 126 1.78 -19.34 -0.84
N SER A 127 2.46 -19.08 -1.96
CA SER A 127 3.93 -19.09 -2.07
C SER A 127 4.57 -17.78 -1.57
N LEU A 128 4.23 -17.35 -0.35
CA LEU A 128 4.79 -16.18 0.33
C LEU A 128 5.43 -16.58 1.66
N ASN A 129 6.50 -15.87 2.03
CA ASN A 129 7.15 -16.02 3.32
C ASN A 129 6.70 -14.89 4.27
N ALA A 130 5.92 -15.23 5.29
CA ALA A 130 5.40 -14.25 6.24
C ALA A 130 6.50 -13.52 7.05
N TYR A 131 7.71 -14.05 7.11
CA TYR A 131 8.86 -13.42 7.77
C TYR A 131 9.70 -12.55 6.83
N ASN A 132 9.46 -12.62 5.53
CA ASN A 132 10.06 -11.70 4.57
C ASN A 132 9.25 -10.41 4.53
N VAL A 133 9.88 -9.29 4.87
CA VAL A 133 9.24 -7.95 4.88
C VAL A 133 8.82 -7.48 3.48
N ASP A 134 9.42 -8.05 2.43
CA ASP A 134 9.02 -7.78 1.05
C ASP A 134 7.75 -8.52 0.64
N ASP A 135 7.47 -9.69 1.23
CA ASP A 135 6.27 -10.49 0.97
C ASP A 135 5.10 -10.05 1.85
N LEU A 136 5.36 -9.75 3.13
CA LEU A 136 4.38 -9.29 4.10
C LEU A 136 4.84 -8.02 4.80
N VAL A 137 4.24 -6.90 4.44
CA VAL A 137 4.39 -5.64 5.18
C VAL A 137 3.29 -5.54 6.24
N ILE A 138 3.68 -5.19 7.46
CA ILE A 138 2.76 -4.96 8.58
C ILE A 138 2.82 -3.49 8.93
N PHE A 139 1.71 -2.79 8.73
CA PHE A 139 1.61 -1.37 9.06
C PHE A 139 1.25 -1.18 10.53
N PRO A 140 1.89 -0.24 11.23
CA PRO A 140 1.53 0.10 12.59
C PRO A 140 0.08 0.61 12.65
N GLU A 141 -0.55 0.41 13.78
CA GLU A 141 -1.83 1.04 14.07
C GLU A 141 -1.62 2.54 14.30
N MET A 142 -2.41 3.34 13.61
CA MET A 142 -2.41 4.80 13.77
C MET A 142 -3.65 5.19 14.57
N SER A 143 -3.46 6.04 15.58
CA SER A 143 -4.54 6.53 16.42
C SER A 143 -4.57 8.06 16.45
N ASP A 144 -5.76 8.61 16.35
CA ASP A 144 -5.97 10.04 16.51
C ASP A 144 -5.86 10.51 17.97
N SER A 145 -6.00 9.60 18.93
CA SER A 145 -5.85 9.85 20.36
C SER A 145 -4.40 9.78 20.85
N PHE A 146 -3.47 9.28 20.03
CA PHE A 146 -2.07 9.17 20.43
C PHE A 146 -1.38 10.53 20.39
N SER A 147 -0.85 10.95 21.54
CA SER A 147 0.02 12.13 21.63
C SER A 147 1.37 11.79 21.03
N SER A 148 1.61 12.25 19.81
CA SER A 148 2.92 12.05 19.17
C SER A 148 3.93 13.05 19.72
N PRO A 149 5.15 12.62 20.03
CA PRO A 149 6.21 13.55 20.36
C PRO A 149 6.52 14.46 19.16
N GLU A 150 6.91 15.69 19.45
CA GLU A 150 7.43 16.58 18.43
C GLU A 150 8.78 16.07 17.92
N ILE A 151 8.97 16.11 16.63
CA ILE A 151 10.19 15.64 15.96
C ILE A 151 10.93 16.86 15.42
N SER A 152 12.06 17.19 16.05
CA SER A 152 12.98 18.21 15.57
C SER A 152 14.09 17.60 14.69
N THR A 153 14.86 18.47 14.06
CA THR A 153 16.04 18.07 13.27
C THR A 153 17.09 17.32 14.09
N ASP A 154 17.17 17.59 15.38
CA ASP A 154 18.16 16.99 16.29
C ASP A 154 17.85 15.52 16.62
N CYS A 155 16.59 15.11 16.41
CA CYS A 155 16.17 13.73 16.61
C CYS A 155 16.80 12.75 15.61
N TRP A 156 17.24 13.20 14.44
CA TRP A 156 17.76 12.30 13.40
C TRP A 156 19.00 11.51 13.77
N GLY A 157 19.78 11.98 14.74
CA GLY A 157 20.91 11.24 15.28
C GLY A 157 20.54 10.08 16.23
N ILE A 158 19.30 10.07 16.71
CA ILE A 158 18.80 9.11 17.73
C ILE A 158 17.80 8.12 17.11
N LEU A 159 17.07 8.57 16.09
CA LEU A 159 16.01 7.78 15.46
C LEU A 159 16.57 6.67 14.57
N PRO A 160 15.86 5.54 14.44
CA PRO A 160 16.27 4.42 13.59
C PRO A 160 16.14 4.71 12.09
N SER A 161 15.58 5.86 11.71
CA SER A 161 15.34 6.26 10.32
C SER A 161 15.98 7.62 10.02
N THR A 162 16.28 7.85 8.74
CA THR A 162 16.80 9.12 8.24
C THR A 162 15.77 9.80 7.32
N PRO A 163 15.84 11.13 7.13
CA PRO A 163 14.92 11.84 6.23
C PRO A 163 14.85 11.25 4.82
N SER A 164 15.96 10.78 4.27
CA SER A 164 16.03 10.20 2.93
C SER A 164 15.30 8.86 2.79
N GLN A 165 15.04 8.18 3.89
CA GLN A 165 14.31 6.91 3.92
C GLN A 165 12.79 7.11 3.96
N LEU A 166 12.33 8.33 4.28
CA LEU A 166 10.91 8.63 4.33
C LEU A 166 10.34 8.71 2.91
N MET A 167 9.12 8.21 2.72
CA MET A 167 8.47 8.21 1.42
C MET A 167 8.34 9.61 0.82
N CYS A 168 8.00 10.61 1.64
CA CYS A 168 7.86 12.01 1.19
C CYS A 168 9.17 12.66 0.72
N SER A 169 10.34 12.04 0.95
CA SER A 169 11.62 12.52 0.42
C SER A 169 11.83 12.19 -1.06
N ASN A 170 11.24 11.08 -1.55
CA ASN A 170 11.53 10.52 -2.87
C ASN A 170 10.29 10.19 -3.72
N SER A 171 9.11 10.29 -3.14
CA SER A 171 7.84 9.93 -3.79
C SER A 171 6.80 11.04 -3.67
N ARG A 172 5.87 11.08 -4.59
CA ARG A 172 4.71 11.98 -4.57
C ARG A 172 3.46 11.18 -4.93
N MET A 173 2.33 11.63 -4.40
CA MET A 173 1.03 11.06 -4.75
C MET A 173 0.27 12.03 -5.64
N VAL A 174 -0.21 11.54 -6.78
CA VAL A 174 -1.13 12.30 -7.64
C VAL A 174 -2.55 11.90 -7.26
N VAL A 175 -3.37 12.87 -6.88
CA VAL A 175 -4.74 12.65 -6.42
C VAL A 175 -5.70 13.50 -7.23
N LYS A 176 -6.76 12.86 -7.75
CA LYS A 176 -7.91 13.56 -8.29
C LYS A 176 -9.05 13.48 -7.27
N LYS A 177 -9.33 14.58 -6.60
CA LYS A 177 -10.44 14.66 -5.64
C LYS A 177 -11.78 14.58 -6.38
N LYS A 178 -12.79 14.05 -5.71
CA LYS A 178 -14.16 14.04 -6.25
C LYS A 178 -14.59 15.47 -6.61
N PHE A 179 -15.19 15.64 -7.78
CA PHE A 179 -15.59 16.92 -8.36
C PHE A 179 -14.46 17.89 -8.73
N SER A 180 -13.20 17.55 -8.54
CA SER A 180 -12.09 18.35 -9.05
C SER A 180 -11.97 18.20 -10.57
N LYS A 181 -11.72 19.29 -11.28
CA LYS A 181 -11.43 19.27 -12.73
C LYS A 181 -10.05 18.68 -12.96
N GLU A 182 -9.06 19.08 -12.17
CA GLU A 182 -7.65 18.73 -12.30
C GLU A 182 -7.16 17.87 -11.13
N PRO A 183 -6.19 16.98 -11.37
CA PRO A 183 -5.49 16.32 -10.28
C PRO A 183 -4.57 17.30 -9.56
N ASN A 184 -4.17 16.95 -8.35
CA ASN A 184 -3.14 17.66 -7.61
C ASN A 184 -2.07 16.69 -7.08
N VAL A 185 -0.92 17.24 -6.72
CA VAL A 185 0.20 16.50 -6.16
C VAL A 185 0.18 16.64 -4.65
N GLN A 186 0.18 15.52 -3.95
CA GLN A 186 0.25 15.45 -2.50
C GLN A 186 1.60 14.88 -2.07
N SER A 187 2.08 15.33 -0.93
CA SER A 187 3.38 14.89 -0.41
C SER A 187 3.37 13.46 0.12
N CYS A 188 2.20 12.93 0.52
CA CYS A 188 2.11 11.66 1.24
C CYS A 188 0.81 10.90 0.95
N THR A 189 0.88 9.58 0.93
CA THR A 189 -0.27 8.69 0.75
C THR A 189 -1.14 8.54 1.99
N LEU A 190 -0.59 8.81 3.18
CA LEU A 190 -1.34 8.69 4.44
C LEU A 190 -2.29 9.87 4.69
N ILE A 191 -2.00 11.00 4.08
CA ILE A 191 -2.73 12.26 4.26
C ILE A 191 -3.12 12.88 2.91
N PRO A 192 -3.76 12.12 2.00
CA PRO A 192 -3.94 12.51 0.61
C PRO A 192 -4.92 13.68 0.40
N TYR A 193 -5.68 14.03 1.42
CA TYR A 193 -6.70 15.08 1.33
C TYR A 193 -6.43 16.30 2.21
N HIS A 194 -5.32 16.29 2.96
CA HIS A 194 -4.95 17.39 3.84
C HIS A 194 -4.35 18.54 3.02
N ASN A 195 -4.90 19.75 3.18
CA ASN A 195 -4.54 20.88 2.33
C ASN A 195 -3.08 21.35 2.52
N ASP A 196 -2.54 21.29 3.74
CA ASP A 196 -1.17 21.69 4.05
C ASP A 196 -0.10 20.82 3.37
N PHE A 197 -0.50 19.64 2.88
CA PHE A 197 0.36 18.70 2.18
C PHE A 197 0.13 18.69 0.66
N ASN A 198 -0.68 19.64 0.17
CA ASN A 198 -0.88 19.85 -1.26
C ASN A 198 0.30 20.64 -1.83
N LEU A 199 0.97 20.08 -2.81
CA LEU A 199 2.18 20.63 -3.45
C LEU A 199 1.90 21.24 -4.83
N GLY A 200 0.63 21.51 -5.14
CA GLY A 200 0.24 22.13 -6.41
C GLY A 200 -0.27 21.15 -7.47
N ALA A 201 -0.41 21.64 -8.69
CA ALA A 201 -0.99 20.90 -9.81
C ALA A 201 0.05 20.10 -10.63
N ASN A 202 1.33 20.43 -10.54
CA ASN A 202 2.39 19.86 -11.36
C ASN A 202 3.47 19.17 -10.52
N LEU A 203 4.06 18.11 -11.08
CA LEU A 203 5.19 17.43 -10.43
C LEU A 203 6.43 18.32 -10.32
N SER A 204 6.62 19.28 -11.22
CA SER A 204 7.70 20.29 -11.13
C SER A 204 7.63 21.10 -9.86
N ASP A 205 6.41 21.47 -9.44
CA ASP A 205 6.17 22.32 -8.26
C ASP A 205 6.32 21.52 -6.95
N SER A 206 6.27 20.21 -7.05
CA SER A 206 6.29 19.29 -5.92
C SER A 206 7.67 19.07 -5.29
N LYS A 207 8.70 19.80 -5.72
CA LYS A 207 10.05 19.79 -5.13
C LYS A 207 10.16 20.54 -3.80
N ALA A 208 9.09 21.18 -3.37
CA ALA A 208 9.02 21.89 -2.10
C ALA A 208 9.36 20.96 -0.90
N LYS A 209 9.92 21.55 0.14
CA LYS A 209 10.18 20.87 1.41
C LYS A 209 8.86 20.39 2.02
N VAL A 210 8.86 19.18 2.56
CA VAL A 210 7.72 18.60 3.28
C VAL A 210 8.02 18.62 4.77
N TYR A 211 7.19 19.33 5.52
CA TYR A 211 7.30 19.39 6.98
C TYR A 211 6.66 18.15 7.60
N LEU A 212 7.32 17.56 8.61
CA LEU A 212 6.85 16.37 9.31
C LEU A 212 5.98 16.75 10.53
N ASN A 213 5.05 17.65 10.33
CA ASN A 213 4.22 18.26 11.37
C ASN A 213 2.84 17.61 11.55
N HIS A 214 2.57 16.50 10.84
CA HIS A 214 1.36 15.70 11.04
C HIS A 214 1.64 14.51 11.95
N ARG A 215 0.71 14.19 12.87
CA ARG A 215 0.85 13.06 13.81
C ARG A 215 1.21 11.74 13.13
N TYR A 216 0.71 11.48 11.92
CA TYR A 216 1.03 10.28 11.18
C TYR A 216 2.47 10.24 10.66
N CYS A 217 3.14 11.37 10.53
CA CYS A 217 4.57 11.39 10.21
C CYS A 217 5.38 10.70 11.30
N SER A 218 5.11 11.02 12.57
CA SER A 218 5.78 10.40 13.70
C SER A 218 5.36 8.95 13.89
N GLN A 219 4.06 8.66 13.94
CA GLN A 219 3.54 7.34 14.26
C GLN A 219 3.93 6.27 13.22
N PHE A 220 3.83 6.61 11.95
CA PHE A 220 4.01 5.62 10.87
C PHE A 220 5.45 5.59 10.35
N CYS A 221 5.97 6.76 9.94
CA CYS A 221 7.23 6.80 9.20
C CYS A 221 8.45 6.88 10.11
N VAL A 222 8.42 7.73 11.13
CA VAL A 222 9.60 8.04 11.93
C VAL A 222 9.78 7.04 13.06
N LEU A 223 8.78 6.86 13.90
CA LEU A 223 8.82 5.94 15.04
C LEU A 223 8.37 4.53 14.65
N GLY A 224 7.37 4.42 13.78
CA GLY A 224 6.86 3.14 13.30
C GLY A 224 7.78 2.42 12.32
N GLY A 225 8.80 3.08 11.77
CA GLY A 225 9.77 2.49 10.84
C GLY A 225 9.17 1.93 9.55
N SER A 226 7.91 2.27 9.25
CA SER A 226 7.17 1.68 8.14
C SER A 226 7.42 2.40 6.83
N LYS A 227 7.39 1.64 5.74
CA LYS A 227 7.53 2.15 4.37
C LYS A 227 6.23 1.89 3.62
N CYS A 228 5.66 2.93 3.00
CA CYS A 228 4.41 2.80 2.23
C CYS A 228 4.59 2.06 0.89
N SER A 229 5.82 1.90 0.41
CA SER A 229 6.13 1.30 -0.92
C SER A 229 7.27 0.31 -0.84
#